data_a5d38fc544d5cdf17f3c35755ea3a6e1
#
_entry.id   a5d38fc544d5cdf17f3c35755ea3a6e1
#
_cell.length_a   1.000
_cell.length_b   1.000
_cell.length_c   1.000
_cell.angle_alpha   90.00
_cell.angle_beta   90.00
_cell.angle_gamma   90.00
#
_symmetry.space_group_name_H-M   'P 1'
#
loop_
_entity.id
_entity.type
_entity.pdbx_description
1 polymer ?
#
loop_
_entity_poly.entity_id
_entity_poly.type
_entity_poly.pdbx_seq_one_letter_code
_entity_poly.pdbx_strand_id
1 'polypeptide(L)'
;DGMLSRSELGNFSYAGKNVRVIDLQGGIWNPGASWPFGEPLRATLSINTTLSGKYDDQEVHGGLWRYDYQSGSTEGKNSKLRKAMELQLPLLWFRQQATGSYVPYKVFIINDFPKERYCLIAPDLSLAVAAQSESLIERKYAERLMRQRLHQPAFRAQVISAYETKCAICTLAHGQLL
;
A
#
# COMPACT_ATOMS: atom_id res chain seq x y z
N ASP A 1 -3.26 10.56 14.22
CA ASP A 1 -2.79 9.17 14.35
C ASP A 1 -2.31 8.67 12.99
N GLY A 2 -1.14 7.99 12.99
CA GLY A 2 -0.60 7.38 11.76
C GLY A 2 -1.31 6.09 11.37
N MET A 3 -2.29 5.64 12.16
CA MET A 3 -3.15 4.48 11.88
C MET A 3 -4.55 4.96 11.55
N LEU A 4 -5.19 4.26 10.62
CA LEU A 4 -6.54 4.55 10.15
C LEU A 4 -7.45 3.37 10.47
N SER A 5 -8.64 3.63 10.98
CA SER A 5 -9.66 2.61 11.18
C SER A 5 -10.31 2.21 9.85
N ARG A 6 -10.91 1.03 9.82
CA ARG A 6 -11.67 0.58 8.65
C ARG A 6 -12.85 1.49 8.31
N SER A 7 -13.47 2.10 9.30
CA SER A 7 -14.57 3.05 9.12
C SER A 7 -14.08 4.35 8.47
N GLU A 8 -12.95 4.91 8.91
CA GLU A 8 -12.34 6.08 8.29
C GLU A 8 -11.96 5.81 6.82
N LEU A 9 -11.38 4.64 6.53
CA LEU A 9 -11.04 4.23 5.17
C LEU A 9 -12.28 3.99 4.28
N GLY A 10 -13.40 3.60 4.90
CA GLY A 10 -14.69 3.43 4.23
C GLY A 10 -15.38 4.75 3.87
N ASN A 11 -15.02 5.83 4.56
CA ASN A 11 -15.61 7.17 4.42
C ASN A 11 -14.54 8.26 4.57
N PHE A 12 -13.51 8.17 3.76
CA PHE A 12 -12.34 9.05 3.82
C PHE A 12 -12.66 10.42 3.21
N SER A 13 -12.38 11.50 3.94
CA SER A 13 -12.58 12.86 3.44
C SER A 13 -11.37 13.33 2.64
N TYR A 14 -11.59 13.63 1.37
CA TYR A 14 -10.56 14.15 0.47
C TYR A 14 -11.15 15.21 -0.48
N ALA A 15 -10.50 16.36 -0.59
CA ALA A 15 -10.92 17.49 -1.44
C ALA A 15 -12.41 17.86 -1.27
N GLY A 16 -12.91 17.88 -0.03
CA GLY A 16 -14.30 18.20 0.28
C GLY A 16 -15.33 17.13 -0.07
N LYS A 17 -14.91 15.94 -0.46
CA LYS A 17 -15.78 14.80 -0.75
C LYS A 17 -15.42 13.60 0.12
N ASN A 18 -16.42 12.83 0.48
CA ASN A 18 -16.22 11.56 1.16
C ASN A 18 -16.10 10.44 0.14
N VAL A 19 -15.00 9.70 0.22
CA VAL A 19 -14.71 8.61 -0.72
C VAL A 19 -14.33 7.34 0.04
N ARG A 20 -14.70 6.20 -0.51
CA ARG A 20 -14.18 4.93 -0.05
C ARG A 20 -12.80 4.70 -0.65
N VAL A 21 -11.84 4.35 0.16
CA VAL A 21 -10.46 4.06 -0.29
C VAL A 21 -10.02 2.62 -0.02
N ILE A 22 -10.85 1.80 0.60
CA ILE A 22 -10.60 0.37 0.91
C ILE A 22 -11.79 -0.50 0.48
N ASP A 23 -11.53 -1.75 0.07
CA ASP A 23 -12.58 -2.75 -0.07
C ASP A 23 -12.98 -3.28 1.32
N LEU A 24 -14.28 -3.22 1.65
CA LEU A 24 -14.81 -3.65 2.94
C LEU A 24 -14.93 -5.19 3.06
N GLN A 25 -14.93 -5.91 1.94
CA GLN A 25 -15.13 -7.38 1.91
C GLN A 25 -13.96 -8.13 1.27
N GLY A 26 -13.15 -7.44 0.46
CA GLY A 26 -12.04 -8.03 -0.27
C GLY A 26 -10.73 -7.28 -0.04
N GLY A 27 -9.67 -7.72 -0.72
CA GLY A 27 -8.33 -7.15 -0.64
C GLY A 27 -8.02 -6.10 -1.70
N ILE A 28 -8.84 -5.96 -2.76
CA ILE A 28 -8.56 -5.08 -3.90
C ILE A 28 -9.72 -4.11 -4.10
N TRP A 29 -9.46 -2.81 -4.05
CA TRP A 29 -10.46 -1.78 -4.26
C TRP A 29 -10.24 -1.00 -5.55
N ASN A 30 -11.28 -0.95 -6.36
CA ASN A 30 -11.37 -0.12 -7.56
C ASN A 30 -12.70 0.62 -7.53
N PRO A 31 -12.72 1.94 -7.38
CA PRO A 31 -13.95 2.72 -7.35
C PRO A 31 -14.67 2.78 -8.71
N GLY A 32 -13.95 2.59 -9.84
CA GLY A 32 -14.56 2.63 -11.16
C GLY A 32 -15.35 3.91 -11.42
N ALA A 33 -16.63 3.76 -11.79
CA ALA A 33 -17.53 4.87 -12.05
C ALA A 33 -17.92 5.68 -10.79
N SER A 34 -17.73 5.13 -9.59
CA SER A 34 -18.00 5.85 -8.34
C SER A 34 -16.86 6.80 -7.93
N TRP A 35 -15.80 6.91 -8.74
CA TRP A 35 -14.72 7.86 -8.50
C TRP A 35 -15.22 9.30 -8.71
N PRO A 36 -15.17 10.17 -7.68
CA PRO A 36 -15.79 11.49 -7.75
C PRO A 36 -14.90 12.59 -8.33
N PHE A 37 -13.68 12.26 -8.76
CA PHE A 37 -12.67 13.23 -9.21
C PHE A 37 -12.29 13.02 -10.69
N GLY A 38 -13.20 13.37 -11.58
CA GLY A 38 -13.00 13.28 -13.03
C GLY A 38 -13.43 11.94 -13.62
N GLU A 39 -12.67 11.43 -14.58
CA GLU A 39 -12.97 10.18 -15.29
C GLU A 39 -12.98 8.95 -14.36
N PRO A 40 -13.80 7.94 -14.67
CA PRO A 40 -13.82 6.70 -13.89
C PRO A 40 -12.45 6.07 -13.74
N LEU A 41 -12.06 5.75 -12.51
CA LEU A 41 -10.77 5.10 -12.26
C LEU A 41 -10.78 3.65 -12.79
N ARG A 42 -9.98 3.39 -13.81
CA ARG A 42 -9.93 2.09 -14.50
C ARG A 42 -8.88 1.12 -13.90
N ALA A 43 -8.06 1.59 -12.99
CA ALA A 43 -7.02 0.81 -12.30
C ALA A 43 -7.36 0.63 -10.82
N THR A 44 -6.63 -0.26 -10.14
CA THR A 44 -6.74 -0.42 -8.69
C THR A 44 -6.30 0.84 -7.97
N LEU A 45 -7.13 1.34 -7.05
CA LEU A 45 -6.79 2.45 -6.14
C LEU A 45 -6.02 1.96 -4.93
N SER A 46 -6.47 0.84 -4.35
CA SER A 46 -5.84 0.30 -3.15
C SER A 46 -5.93 -1.21 -3.06
N ILE A 47 -5.00 -1.74 -2.27
CA ILE A 47 -4.98 -3.12 -1.81
C ILE A 47 -4.89 -3.15 -0.29
N ASN A 48 -5.32 -4.23 0.34
CA ASN A 48 -5.20 -4.39 1.78
C ASN A 48 -4.79 -5.81 2.18
N THR A 49 -3.96 -5.89 3.20
CA THR A 49 -3.51 -7.12 3.86
C THR A 49 -4.00 -7.12 5.31
N THR A 50 -4.62 -8.22 5.72
CA THR A 50 -5.11 -8.40 7.09
C THR A 50 -4.26 -9.42 7.84
N LEU A 51 -4.19 -9.28 9.18
CA LEU A 51 -3.40 -10.18 10.03
C LEU A 51 -3.87 -11.65 10.00
N SER A 52 -5.17 -11.85 9.75
CA SER A 52 -5.80 -13.18 9.65
C SER A 52 -6.11 -13.57 8.22
N GLY A 53 -5.46 -12.94 7.24
CA GLY A 53 -5.75 -13.12 5.81
C GLY A 53 -5.49 -14.53 5.32
N LYS A 54 -6.27 -14.95 4.32
CA LYS A 54 -6.07 -16.20 3.58
C LYS A 54 -4.83 -16.18 2.68
N TYR A 55 -4.23 -15.01 2.53
CA TYR A 55 -3.19 -14.71 1.56
C TYR A 55 -1.87 -14.51 2.31
N ASP A 56 -0.82 -15.10 1.79
CA ASP A 56 0.53 -15.07 2.37
C ASP A 56 1.33 -13.92 1.76
N ASP A 57 0.84 -12.69 2.01
CA ASP A 57 1.57 -11.50 1.57
C ASP A 57 2.88 -11.39 2.34
N GLN A 58 4.01 -11.65 1.67
CA GLN A 58 5.31 -11.76 2.30
C GLN A 58 6.40 -10.95 1.57
N GLU A 59 7.40 -10.53 2.32
CA GLU A 59 8.60 -9.97 1.74
C GLU A 59 9.38 -11.07 1.00
N VAL A 60 9.72 -10.77 -0.27
CA VAL A 60 10.55 -11.64 -1.09
C VAL A 60 11.92 -11.00 -1.30
N HIS A 61 12.80 -11.71 -2.01
CA HIS A 61 14.13 -11.20 -2.29
C HIS A 61 14.11 -9.78 -2.92
N GLY A 62 15.07 -8.95 -2.53
CA GLY A 62 15.23 -7.61 -3.09
C GLY A 62 14.36 -6.53 -2.43
N GLY A 63 13.70 -6.81 -1.29
CA GLY A 63 12.81 -5.85 -0.63
C GLY A 63 11.50 -5.63 -1.37
N LEU A 64 11.19 -6.51 -2.32
CA LEU A 64 9.88 -6.58 -2.96
C LEU A 64 8.93 -7.35 -2.05
N TRP A 65 7.62 -7.08 -2.24
CA TRP A 65 6.58 -7.82 -1.56
C TRP A 65 5.74 -8.58 -2.57
N ARG A 66 5.48 -9.84 -2.27
CA ARG A 66 4.48 -10.65 -2.94
C ARG A 66 3.11 -10.28 -2.39
N TYR A 67 2.19 -9.95 -3.29
CA TYR A 67 0.79 -9.73 -3.00
C TYR A 67 -0.04 -10.76 -3.76
N ASP A 68 -0.73 -11.62 -3.05
CA ASP A 68 -1.52 -12.70 -3.65
C ASP A 68 -2.83 -12.19 -4.24
N TYR A 69 -3.22 -12.76 -5.37
CA TYR A 69 -4.50 -12.46 -6.00
C TYR A 69 -5.67 -12.92 -5.13
N GLN A 70 -6.75 -12.16 -5.17
CA GLN A 70 -8.01 -12.62 -4.61
C GLN A 70 -8.45 -13.93 -5.25
N SER A 71 -9.13 -14.79 -4.45
CA SER A 71 -9.74 -16.01 -4.94
C SER A 71 -10.75 -15.72 -6.06
N GLY A 72 -10.98 -16.69 -6.94
CA GLY A 72 -11.84 -16.55 -8.11
C GLY A 72 -11.08 -16.27 -9.40
N SER A 73 -11.69 -15.54 -10.34
CA SER A 73 -11.12 -15.27 -11.66
C SER A 73 -9.85 -14.41 -11.58
N THR A 74 -8.90 -14.62 -12.48
CA THR A 74 -7.77 -13.72 -12.74
C THR A 74 -8.21 -12.42 -13.43
N GLU A 75 -9.41 -12.40 -13.96
CA GLU A 75 -10.06 -11.22 -14.50
C GLU A 75 -10.80 -10.42 -13.40
N GLY A 76 -11.53 -9.39 -13.76
CA GLY A 76 -12.27 -8.57 -12.81
C GLY A 76 -11.35 -7.70 -11.94
N LYS A 77 -11.39 -7.86 -10.62
CA LYS A 77 -10.58 -7.06 -9.69
C LYS A 77 -9.09 -7.32 -9.86
N ASN A 78 -8.67 -8.56 -10.10
CA ASN A 78 -7.27 -8.90 -10.31
C ASN A 78 -6.69 -8.26 -11.59
N SER A 79 -7.46 -8.17 -12.68
CA SER A 79 -7.01 -7.51 -13.91
C SER A 79 -6.77 -6.00 -13.74
N LYS A 80 -7.38 -5.38 -12.72
CA LYS A 80 -7.17 -3.96 -12.40
C LYS A 80 -5.81 -3.69 -11.76
N LEU A 81 -5.20 -4.70 -11.12
CA LEU A 81 -3.80 -4.64 -10.66
C LEU A 81 -2.87 -4.52 -11.88
N ARG A 82 -3.04 -5.38 -12.87
CA ARG A 82 -2.27 -5.31 -14.12
C ARG A 82 -2.40 -3.95 -14.79
N LYS A 83 -3.62 -3.39 -14.79
CA LYS A 83 -3.85 -2.05 -15.36
C LYS A 83 -3.10 -0.95 -14.61
N ALA A 84 -2.99 -1.04 -13.29
CA ALA A 84 -2.19 -0.12 -12.49
C ALA A 84 -0.69 -0.24 -12.83
N MET A 85 -0.19 -1.47 -13.06
CA MET A 85 1.19 -1.71 -13.50
C MET A 85 1.45 -1.11 -14.88
N GLU A 86 0.61 -1.40 -15.88
CA GLU A 86 0.74 -0.89 -17.26
C GLU A 86 0.80 0.64 -17.31
N LEU A 87 0.01 1.29 -16.47
CA LEU A 87 -0.06 2.75 -16.37
C LEU A 87 0.97 3.34 -15.39
N GLN A 88 1.78 2.51 -14.75
CA GLN A 88 2.75 2.90 -13.72
C GLN A 88 2.14 3.77 -12.61
N LEU A 89 0.88 3.51 -12.25
CA LEU A 89 0.16 4.25 -11.23
C LEU A 89 0.54 3.75 -9.83
N PRO A 90 0.78 4.67 -8.89
CA PRO A 90 0.87 4.29 -7.49
C PRO A 90 -0.50 3.85 -6.97
N LEU A 91 -0.49 2.91 -6.04
CA LEU A 91 -1.66 2.50 -5.29
C LEU A 91 -1.39 2.57 -3.78
N LEU A 92 -2.46 2.62 -3.00
CA LEU A 92 -2.38 2.59 -1.55
C LEU A 92 -2.41 1.13 -1.09
N TRP A 93 -1.45 0.74 -0.28
CA TRP A 93 -1.45 -0.57 0.39
C TRP A 93 -1.73 -0.38 1.87
N PHE A 94 -2.90 -0.83 2.31
CA PHE A 94 -3.32 -0.77 3.71
C PHE A 94 -2.92 -2.06 4.42
N ARG A 95 -1.91 -2.00 5.28
CA ARG A 95 -1.49 -3.14 6.12
C ARG A 95 -2.11 -3.04 7.50
N GLN A 96 -2.83 -4.07 7.89
CA GLN A 96 -3.38 -4.15 9.22
C GLN A 96 -2.27 -4.38 10.24
N GLN A 97 -2.20 -3.54 11.27
CA GLN A 97 -1.23 -3.65 12.38
C GLN A 97 -1.90 -4.17 13.65
N ALA A 98 -3.18 -3.87 13.83
CA ALA A 98 -4.02 -4.39 14.91
C ALA A 98 -5.45 -4.55 14.37
N THR A 99 -6.32 -5.24 15.09
CA THR A 99 -7.71 -5.44 14.67
C THR A 99 -8.38 -4.10 14.34
N GLY A 100 -8.80 -3.94 13.10
CA GLY A 100 -9.46 -2.73 12.60
C GLY A 100 -8.54 -1.53 12.34
N SER A 101 -7.23 -1.62 12.59
CA SER A 101 -6.28 -0.51 12.45
C SER A 101 -5.27 -0.79 11.33
N TYR A 102 -5.13 0.15 10.41
CA TYR A 102 -4.33 0.03 9.20
C TYR A 102 -3.32 1.16 9.07
N VAL A 103 -2.15 0.83 8.52
CA VAL A 103 -1.13 1.80 8.10
C VAL A 103 -1.10 1.84 6.59
N PRO A 104 -1.21 3.04 5.97
CA PRO A 104 -1.13 3.21 4.53
C PRO A 104 0.32 3.22 4.05
N TYR A 105 0.57 2.56 2.92
CA TYR A 105 1.82 2.59 2.18
C TYR A 105 1.54 3.00 0.74
N LYS A 106 2.38 3.85 0.16
CA LYS A 106 2.40 4.07 -1.27
C LYS A 106 3.26 2.98 -1.91
N VAL A 107 2.70 2.24 -2.87
CA VAL A 107 3.42 1.19 -3.59
C VAL A 107 3.10 1.21 -5.08
N PHE A 108 3.93 0.53 -5.86
CA PHE A 108 3.74 0.28 -7.29
C PHE A 108 3.74 -1.22 -7.55
N ILE A 109 3.00 -1.66 -8.54
CA ILE A 109 3.09 -3.03 -9.04
C ILE A 109 4.26 -3.08 -10.01
N ILE A 110 5.23 -3.96 -9.73
CA ILE A 110 6.48 -4.09 -10.49
C ILE A 110 6.37 -5.18 -11.53
N ASN A 111 5.74 -6.29 -11.17
CA ASN A 111 5.53 -7.43 -12.06
C ASN A 111 4.27 -8.19 -11.69
N ASP A 112 3.68 -8.87 -12.68
CA ASP A 112 2.42 -9.59 -12.56
C ASP A 112 2.59 -11.03 -13.03
N PHE A 113 2.15 -11.99 -12.20
CA PHE A 113 2.24 -13.43 -12.42
C PHE A 113 0.85 -14.07 -12.32
N PRO A 114 0.00 -13.88 -13.36
CA PRO A 114 -1.40 -14.30 -13.28
C PRO A 114 -1.58 -15.83 -13.22
N LYS A 115 -0.64 -16.61 -13.76
CA LYS A 115 -0.66 -18.09 -13.66
C LYS A 115 -0.41 -18.55 -12.23
N GLU A 116 0.54 -17.95 -11.55
CA GLU A 116 0.92 -18.20 -10.17
C GLU A 116 0.06 -17.41 -9.16
N ARG A 117 -0.83 -16.56 -9.66
CA ARG A 117 -1.84 -15.79 -8.92
C ARG A 117 -1.28 -14.81 -7.89
N TYR A 118 -0.22 -14.10 -8.26
CA TYR A 118 0.32 -13.00 -7.44
C TYR A 118 0.92 -11.89 -8.29
N CYS A 119 1.17 -10.76 -7.67
CA CYS A 119 2.01 -9.70 -8.23
C CYS A 119 3.10 -9.29 -7.23
N LEU A 120 4.14 -8.65 -7.74
CA LEU A 120 5.18 -8.05 -6.93
C LEU A 120 4.95 -6.56 -6.80
N ILE A 121 5.05 -6.06 -5.58
CA ILE A 121 4.89 -4.65 -5.25
C ILE A 121 6.15 -4.09 -4.60
N ALA A 122 6.42 -2.80 -4.84
CA ALA A 122 7.54 -2.07 -4.26
C ALA A 122 7.13 -0.63 -3.91
N PRO A 123 7.81 0.02 -2.95
CA PRO A 123 7.53 1.40 -2.58
C PRO A 123 7.98 2.43 -3.63
N ASP A 124 8.84 2.02 -4.56
CA ASP A 124 9.44 2.90 -5.55
C ASP A 124 9.87 2.13 -6.81
N LEU A 125 9.48 2.62 -7.98
CA LEU A 125 9.81 2.00 -9.27
C LEU A 125 11.32 2.04 -9.57
N SER A 126 11.97 3.14 -9.28
CA SER A 126 13.41 3.30 -9.57
C SER A 126 14.26 2.36 -8.72
N LEU A 127 13.88 2.20 -7.45
CA LEU A 127 14.56 1.25 -6.55
C LEU A 127 14.30 -0.21 -6.98
N ALA A 128 13.11 -0.52 -7.47
CA ALA A 128 12.80 -1.84 -7.97
C ALA A 128 13.64 -2.20 -9.22
N VAL A 129 13.88 -1.24 -10.11
CA VAL A 129 14.79 -1.41 -11.25
C VAL A 129 16.23 -1.58 -10.78
N ALA A 130 16.70 -0.73 -9.87
CA ALA A 130 18.06 -0.82 -9.32
C ALA A 130 18.30 -2.13 -8.54
N ALA A 131 17.28 -2.68 -7.90
CA ALA A 131 17.38 -3.98 -7.23
C ALA A 131 17.57 -5.16 -8.20
N GLN A 132 17.32 -4.96 -9.48
CA GLN A 132 17.59 -5.93 -10.56
C GLN A 132 18.93 -5.67 -11.29
N SER A 133 19.72 -4.68 -10.85
CA SER A 133 21.01 -4.35 -11.42
C SER A 133 22.00 -5.53 -11.31
N GLU A 134 22.87 -5.69 -12.28
CA GLU A 134 24.00 -6.64 -12.24
C GLU A 134 25.03 -6.23 -11.18
N SER A 135 25.13 -4.93 -10.86
CA SER A 135 25.99 -4.42 -9.79
C SER A 135 25.49 -4.85 -8.42
N LEU A 136 26.26 -5.67 -7.73
CA LEU A 136 25.94 -6.14 -6.38
C LEU A 136 25.79 -4.99 -5.37
N ILE A 137 26.56 -3.92 -5.53
CA ILE A 137 26.55 -2.75 -4.64
C ILE A 137 25.25 -1.98 -4.82
N GLU A 138 24.89 -1.67 -6.08
CA GLU A 138 23.65 -0.95 -6.42
C GLU A 138 22.42 -1.74 -5.96
N ARG A 139 22.40 -3.05 -6.21
CA ARG A 139 21.32 -3.93 -5.76
C ARG A 139 21.14 -3.91 -4.26
N LYS A 140 22.21 -4.14 -3.49
CA LYS A 140 22.13 -4.11 -2.01
C LYS A 140 21.71 -2.75 -1.47
N TYR A 141 22.16 -1.67 -2.10
CA TYR A 141 21.75 -0.31 -1.70
C TYR A 141 20.26 -0.08 -1.97
N ALA A 142 19.76 -0.45 -3.15
CA ALA A 142 18.34 -0.33 -3.50
C ALA A 142 17.46 -1.17 -2.58
N GLU A 143 17.84 -2.43 -2.30
CA GLU A 143 17.13 -3.31 -1.37
C GLU A 143 17.03 -2.69 0.03
N ARG A 144 18.13 -2.12 0.53
CA ARG A 144 18.16 -1.44 1.83
C ARG A 144 17.21 -0.25 1.87
N LEU A 145 17.22 0.59 0.82
CA LEU A 145 16.33 1.75 0.73
C LEU A 145 14.86 1.35 0.62
N MET A 146 14.53 0.30 -0.14
CA MET A 146 13.16 -0.20 -0.23
C MET A 146 12.64 -0.68 1.12
N ARG A 147 13.44 -1.47 1.85
CA ARG A 147 13.08 -1.91 3.22
C ARG A 147 12.88 -0.72 4.14
N GLN A 148 13.78 0.25 4.12
CA GLN A 148 13.66 1.46 4.93
C GLN A 148 12.33 2.19 4.64
N ARG A 149 11.99 2.42 3.38
CA ARG A 149 10.74 3.08 2.98
C ARG A 149 9.48 2.30 3.40
N LEU A 150 9.54 0.98 3.41
CA LEU A 150 8.43 0.16 3.88
C LEU A 150 8.28 0.15 5.40
N HIS A 151 9.37 0.30 6.16
CA HIS A 151 9.31 0.33 7.62
C HIS A 151 8.97 1.72 8.18
N GLN A 152 9.34 2.80 7.49
CA GLN A 152 9.12 4.16 7.95
C GLN A 152 7.64 4.48 8.31
N PRO A 153 6.63 4.15 7.48
CA PRO A 153 5.24 4.48 7.82
C PRO A 153 4.75 3.79 9.09
N ALA A 154 5.08 2.50 9.28
CA ALA A 154 4.69 1.76 10.47
C ALA A 154 5.40 2.30 11.72
N PHE A 155 6.70 2.55 11.64
CA PHE A 155 7.47 3.15 12.72
C PHE A 155 6.91 4.54 13.09
N ARG A 156 6.68 5.39 12.10
CA ARG A 156 6.07 6.71 12.33
C ARG A 156 4.71 6.59 13.01
N ALA A 157 3.85 5.69 12.55
CA ALA A 157 2.53 5.47 13.13
C ALA A 157 2.63 5.01 14.60
N GLN A 158 3.55 4.11 14.92
CA GLN A 158 3.79 3.65 16.29
C GLN A 158 4.28 4.78 17.21
N VAL A 159 5.23 5.59 16.73
CA VAL A 159 5.75 6.74 17.50
C VAL A 159 4.64 7.75 17.74
N ILE A 160 3.91 8.16 16.72
CA ILE A 160 2.80 9.13 16.86
C ILE A 160 1.73 8.61 17.83
N SER A 161 1.40 7.32 17.76
CA SER A 161 0.45 6.70 18.69
C SER A 161 0.97 6.68 20.13
N ALA A 162 2.24 6.31 20.34
CA ALA A 162 2.85 6.24 21.67
C ALA A 162 2.96 7.61 22.36
N TYR A 163 3.16 8.69 21.58
CA TYR A 163 3.29 10.05 22.10
C TYR A 163 2.03 10.89 21.93
N GLU A 164 0.87 10.27 21.65
CA GLU A 164 -0.43 10.93 21.54
C GLU A 164 -0.42 12.14 20.60
N THR A 165 0.29 12.05 19.47
CA THR A 165 0.48 13.14 18.50
C THR A 165 1.19 14.38 19.06
N LYS A 166 1.98 14.22 20.13
CA LYS A 166 2.78 15.31 20.73
C LYS A 166 4.28 15.07 20.52
N CYS A 167 5.04 16.13 20.40
CA CYS A 167 6.50 16.02 20.36
C CYS A 167 7.03 15.49 21.70
N ALA A 168 7.85 14.45 21.67
CA ALA A 168 8.44 13.84 22.88
C ALA A 168 9.36 14.79 23.69
N ILE A 169 9.84 15.88 23.06
CA ILE A 169 10.79 16.81 23.67
C ILE A 169 10.06 18.07 24.19
N CYS A 170 9.22 18.69 23.37
CA CYS A 170 8.61 19.98 23.69
C CYS A 170 7.08 19.91 23.86
N THR A 171 6.48 18.72 23.79
CA THR A 171 5.03 18.47 23.92
C THR A 171 4.14 19.21 22.91
N LEU A 172 4.73 19.82 21.87
CA LEU A 172 4.01 20.51 20.81
C LEU A 172 3.06 19.54 20.09
N ALA A 173 1.77 19.86 20.07
CA ALA A 173 0.72 19.05 19.43
C ALA A 173 0.44 19.55 18.00
N HIS A 174 1.37 19.34 17.07
CA HIS A 174 1.23 19.74 15.67
C HIS A 174 1.48 18.55 14.76
N GLY A 175 0.42 17.79 14.48
CA GLY A 175 0.50 16.53 13.72
C GLY A 175 1.11 16.66 12.31
N GLN A 176 1.16 17.86 11.73
CA GLN A 176 1.81 18.11 10.44
C GLN A 176 3.34 18.25 10.54
N LEU A 177 3.87 18.49 11.75
CA LEU A 177 5.29 18.68 12.01
C LEU A 177 5.94 17.43 12.63
N LEU A 178 5.16 16.42 12.93
CA LEU A 178 5.56 15.13 13.47
C LEU A 178 5.45 14.06 12.36
#